data_ea2b8ad7cf1e2de70616d0915ea1fc39
#
_entry.id   ea2b8ad7cf1e2de70616d0915ea1fc39
#
_cell.length_a   1.000
_cell.length_b   1.000
_cell.length_c   1.000
_cell.angle_alpha   90.00
_cell.angle_beta   90.00
_cell.angle_gamma   90.00
#
_symmetry.space_group_name_H-M   'P 1'
#
loop_
_entity.id
_entity.type
_entity.pdbx_description
1 polymer ?
#
loop_
_entity_poly.entity_id
_entity_poly.type
_entity_poly.pdbx_seq_one_letter_code
_entity_poly.pdbx_strand_id
1 'polypeptide(L)'
;MSVAADFSDTEQILASDLLITYTCDVRPTPEQQATLKAFLEQGGRWFALHGTNSLLDFDTTNGPIDAFGVTIPGVPYAPDLAPDYMAMLGTRFVTHPPIQEFEVTVTQPDHPLMAGIEDFTTEDEPYCCDVLGDINILLESRYSSENMSELPDGWDNPNRVHPQMYLKKVGGGEILYLMLGHSCGQFDMQPIMEQCDVVKCSWGLPVYYELLERGLSWGIAAQVPGS
;
A
#
# COMPACT_ATOMS: atom_id res chain seq x y z
N MET A 1 -12.85 17.32 6.80
CA MET A 1 -11.84 16.26 6.86
C MET A 1 -11.78 15.75 8.28
N SER A 2 -11.87 14.45 8.50
CA SER A 2 -11.64 13.76 9.77
C SER A 2 -10.41 12.87 9.64
N VAL A 3 -9.78 12.51 10.75
CA VAL A 3 -8.63 11.60 10.80
C VAL A 3 -8.94 10.53 11.84
N ALA A 4 -8.71 9.27 11.49
CA ALA A 4 -8.88 8.11 12.36
C ALA A 4 -7.64 7.21 12.28
N ALA A 5 -7.44 6.38 13.31
CA ALA A 5 -6.34 5.43 13.36
C ALA A 5 -6.70 4.07 12.72
N ASP A 6 -7.98 3.82 12.50
CA ASP A 6 -8.52 2.57 11.97
C ASP A 6 -9.84 2.80 11.22
N PHE A 7 -10.54 1.73 10.87
CA PHE A 7 -11.82 1.74 10.15
C PHE A 7 -13.06 1.69 11.08
N SER A 8 -12.95 2.06 12.35
CA SER A 8 -14.03 1.93 13.33
C SER A 8 -15.17 2.93 13.13
N ASP A 9 -14.89 4.12 12.57
CA ASP A 9 -15.90 5.13 12.27
C ASP A 9 -16.60 4.84 10.92
N THR A 10 -17.42 3.80 10.93
CA THR A 10 -18.12 3.30 9.74
C THR A 10 -19.14 4.31 9.19
N GLU A 11 -19.75 5.12 10.04
CA GLU A 11 -20.70 6.18 9.61
C GLU A 11 -19.94 7.28 8.85
N GLN A 12 -18.80 7.70 9.35
CA GLN A 12 -17.96 8.71 8.69
C GLN A 12 -17.42 8.19 7.35
N ILE A 13 -17.01 6.92 7.27
CA ILE A 13 -16.56 6.32 6.00
C ILE A 13 -17.67 6.40 4.96
N LEU A 14 -18.90 5.96 5.30
CA LEU A 14 -20.04 5.99 4.37
C LEU A 14 -20.48 7.40 3.98
N ALA A 15 -20.26 8.38 4.84
CA ALA A 15 -20.60 9.78 4.57
C ALA A 15 -19.49 10.55 3.83
N SER A 16 -18.35 9.92 3.57
CA SER A 16 -17.21 10.57 2.94
C SER A 16 -17.30 10.47 1.41
N ASP A 17 -16.76 11.47 0.74
CA ASP A 17 -16.60 11.49 -0.71
C ASP A 17 -15.29 10.81 -1.13
N LEU A 18 -14.27 10.95 -0.32
CA LEU A 18 -12.94 10.42 -0.53
C LEU A 18 -12.41 9.81 0.78
N LEU A 19 -12.02 8.55 0.73
CA LEU A 19 -11.24 7.88 1.75
C LEU A 19 -9.76 7.92 1.36
N ILE A 20 -8.89 8.31 2.29
CA ILE A 20 -7.44 8.23 2.11
C ILE A 20 -6.89 7.35 3.23
N THR A 21 -6.07 6.38 2.88
CA THR A 21 -5.40 5.52 3.85
C THR A 21 -3.89 5.53 3.63
N TYR A 22 -3.15 5.69 4.72
CA TYR A 22 -1.72 5.44 4.82
C TYR A 22 -1.52 4.62 6.08
N THR A 23 -1.58 3.32 5.96
CA THR A 23 -1.64 2.38 7.09
C THR A 23 -0.67 1.22 6.86
N CYS A 24 -0.26 0.57 7.94
CA CYS A 24 0.41 -0.71 7.93
C CYS A 24 -0.16 -1.55 9.07
N ASP A 25 -0.49 -2.80 8.81
CA ASP A 25 -1.09 -3.76 9.75
C ASP A 25 -2.39 -3.29 10.43
N VAL A 26 -3.17 -2.44 9.77
CA VAL A 26 -4.54 -2.08 10.23
C VAL A 26 -5.52 -3.09 9.66
N ARG A 27 -6.00 -3.98 10.51
CA ARG A 27 -6.82 -5.16 10.14
C ARG A 27 -8.31 -4.84 10.24
N PRO A 28 -9.03 -4.62 9.13
CA PRO A 28 -10.45 -4.34 9.20
C PRO A 28 -11.24 -5.59 9.61
N THR A 29 -12.17 -5.43 10.56
CA THR A 29 -13.13 -6.50 10.91
C THR A 29 -14.05 -6.81 9.73
N PRO A 30 -14.75 -7.97 9.72
CA PRO A 30 -15.70 -8.26 8.65
C PRO A 30 -16.77 -7.19 8.44
N GLU A 31 -17.22 -6.51 9.51
CA GLU A 31 -18.17 -5.40 9.45
C GLU A 31 -17.54 -4.16 8.79
N GLN A 32 -16.31 -3.84 9.14
CA GLN A 32 -15.56 -2.74 8.53
C GLN A 32 -15.27 -3.02 7.05
N GLN A 33 -14.95 -4.25 6.68
CA GLN A 33 -14.78 -4.66 5.27
C GLN A 33 -16.09 -4.48 4.50
N ALA A 34 -17.23 -4.86 5.08
CA ALA A 34 -18.54 -4.65 4.47
C ALA A 34 -18.85 -3.15 4.28
N THR A 35 -18.46 -2.31 5.23
CA THR A 35 -18.59 -0.85 5.15
C THR A 35 -17.74 -0.27 4.02
N LEU A 36 -16.47 -0.67 3.92
CA LEU A 36 -15.57 -0.23 2.84
C LEU A 36 -16.10 -0.63 1.47
N LYS A 37 -16.64 -1.85 1.37
CA LYS A 37 -17.29 -2.33 0.16
C LYS A 37 -18.51 -1.49 -0.19
N ALA A 38 -19.40 -1.23 0.78
CA ALA A 38 -20.58 -0.41 0.57
C ALA A 38 -20.24 1.03 0.17
N PHE A 39 -19.20 1.62 0.75
CA PHE A 39 -18.66 2.92 0.37
C PHE A 39 -18.27 2.95 -1.12
N LEU A 40 -17.54 1.94 -1.59
CA LEU A 40 -17.15 1.83 -2.99
C LEU A 40 -18.36 1.55 -3.91
N GLU A 41 -19.28 0.67 -3.49
CA GLU A 41 -20.48 0.35 -4.27
C GLU A 41 -21.38 1.57 -4.50
N GLN A 42 -21.37 2.54 -3.58
CA GLN A 42 -22.09 3.82 -3.70
C GLN A 42 -21.37 4.85 -4.58
N GLY A 43 -20.22 4.54 -5.11
CA GLY A 43 -19.43 5.43 -5.96
C GLY A 43 -18.31 6.16 -5.23
N GLY A 44 -17.99 5.78 -4.01
CA GLY A 44 -16.90 6.35 -3.22
C GLY A 44 -15.53 6.20 -3.89
N ARG A 45 -14.65 7.13 -3.62
CA ARG A 45 -13.25 7.12 -4.08
C ARG A 45 -12.31 6.80 -2.94
N TRP A 46 -11.38 5.89 -3.17
CA TRP A 46 -10.40 5.51 -2.17
C TRP A 46 -8.98 5.68 -2.70
N PHE A 47 -8.23 6.61 -2.10
CA PHE A 47 -6.81 6.78 -2.37
C PHE A 47 -6.00 6.03 -1.31
N ALA A 48 -5.53 4.84 -1.66
CA ALA A 48 -4.73 3.99 -0.82
C ALA A 48 -3.25 4.25 -1.03
N LEU A 49 -2.48 4.34 0.05
CA LEU A 49 -1.06 4.65 0.03
C LEU A 49 -0.26 3.55 0.72
N HIS A 50 0.91 3.25 0.16
CA HIS A 50 1.97 2.41 0.68
C HIS A 50 1.45 1.12 1.35
N GLY A 51 1.62 0.98 2.67
CA GLY A 51 1.32 -0.22 3.45
C GLY A 51 -0.15 -0.56 3.66
N THR A 52 -1.09 0.11 2.97
CA THR A 52 -2.53 -0.14 3.14
C THR A 52 -2.92 -1.60 2.88
N ASN A 53 -2.20 -2.32 1.99
CA ASN A 53 -2.39 -3.75 1.73
C ASN A 53 -1.46 -4.67 2.53
N SER A 54 -0.72 -4.14 3.51
CA SER A 54 0.18 -4.91 4.35
C SER A 54 -0.54 -5.29 5.64
N LEU A 55 -0.89 -6.58 5.77
CA LEU A 55 -1.31 -7.18 7.03
C LEU A 55 -0.23 -8.15 7.43
N LEU A 56 0.34 -7.93 8.60
CA LEU A 56 1.54 -8.62 9.06
C LEU A 56 1.22 -9.51 10.25
N ASP A 57 1.95 -10.59 10.40
CA ASP A 57 2.00 -11.38 11.61
C ASP A 57 3.47 -11.65 11.97
N PHE A 58 3.73 -12.00 13.21
CA PHE A 58 5.07 -12.21 13.71
C PHE A 58 5.16 -13.64 14.27
N ASP A 59 6.14 -14.41 13.79
CA ASP A 59 6.43 -15.70 14.40
C ASP A 59 7.07 -15.46 15.77
N THR A 60 6.25 -15.56 16.80
CA THR A 60 6.70 -15.43 18.19
C THR A 60 7.27 -16.74 18.76
N THR A 61 7.19 -17.84 18.02
CA THR A 61 7.60 -19.17 18.51
C THR A 61 9.05 -19.50 18.16
N ASN A 62 9.56 -18.96 17.04
CA ASN A 62 10.90 -19.26 16.52
C ASN A 62 11.80 -18.01 16.40
N GLY A 63 11.38 -16.89 16.99
CA GLY A 63 12.16 -15.67 17.01
C GLY A 63 13.45 -15.83 17.83
N PRO A 64 14.49 -15.00 17.55
CA PRO A 64 15.70 -14.99 18.37
C PRO A 64 15.36 -14.65 19.82
N ILE A 65 16.14 -15.21 20.75
CA ILE A 65 15.99 -14.94 22.20
C ILE A 65 16.98 -13.81 22.55
N ASP A 66 16.48 -12.78 23.20
CA ASP A 66 17.33 -11.67 23.69
C ASP A 66 18.21 -12.09 24.88
N ALA A 67 19.07 -11.18 25.34
CA ALA A 67 19.96 -11.41 26.46
C ALA A 67 19.23 -11.67 27.81
N PHE A 68 17.93 -11.43 27.88
CA PHE A 68 17.08 -11.62 29.04
C PHE A 68 16.20 -12.87 28.94
N GLY A 69 16.35 -13.64 27.86
CA GLY A 69 15.57 -14.87 27.64
C GLY A 69 14.15 -14.60 27.08
N VAL A 70 13.90 -13.40 26.57
CA VAL A 70 12.65 -13.05 25.93
C VAL A 70 12.76 -13.34 24.44
N THR A 71 11.76 -14.02 23.89
CA THR A 71 11.69 -14.23 22.45
C THR A 71 11.40 -12.89 21.77
N ILE A 72 12.34 -12.39 20.97
CA ILE A 72 12.11 -11.24 20.10
C ILE A 72 11.14 -11.71 19.00
N PRO A 73 10.12 -10.93 18.65
CA PRO A 73 9.28 -11.24 17.49
C PRO A 73 10.15 -11.58 16.29
N GLY A 74 9.90 -12.72 15.67
CA GLY A 74 10.59 -13.15 14.46
C GLY A 74 10.37 -12.19 13.30
N VAL A 75 10.93 -12.52 12.16
CA VAL A 75 10.71 -11.74 10.92
C VAL A 75 9.20 -11.67 10.65
N PRO A 76 8.65 -10.48 10.41
CA PRO A 76 7.25 -10.35 10.04
C PRO A 76 6.99 -11.09 8.72
N TYR A 77 5.85 -11.75 8.63
CA TYR A 77 5.36 -12.36 7.40
C TYR A 77 3.93 -11.88 7.12
N ALA A 78 3.50 -11.97 5.87
CA ALA A 78 2.21 -11.47 5.43
C ALA A 78 1.23 -12.62 5.12
N PRO A 79 0.49 -13.13 6.11
CA PRO A 79 -0.52 -14.16 5.89
C PRO A 79 -1.76 -13.59 5.20
N ASP A 80 -2.59 -14.47 4.65
CA ASP A 80 -3.88 -14.07 4.07
C ASP A 80 -4.95 -13.90 5.18
N LEU A 81 -4.90 -12.77 5.87
CA LEU A 81 -5.76 -12.49 7.04
C LEU A 81 -7.12 -11.86 6.67
N ALA A 82 -7.24 -11.21 5.54
CA ALA A 82 -8.45 -10.50 5.14
C ALA A 82 -8.62 -10.55 3.61
N PRO A 83 -8.95 -11.73 3.04
CA PRO A 83 -8.98 -11.93 1.59
C PRO A 83 -9.96 -11.00 0.87
N ASP A 84 -11.11 -10.71 1.45
CA ASP A 84 -12.09 -9.79 0.85
C ASP A 84 -11.58 -8.35 0.80
N TYR A 85 -10.87 -7.90 1.85
CA TYR A 85 -10.22 -6.60 1.89
C TYR A 85 -9.10 -6.49 0.84
N MET A 86 -8.25 -7.51 0.73
CA MET A 86 -7.19 -7.56 -0.27
C MET A 86 -7.75 -7.63 -1.69
N ALA A 87 -8.82 -8.41 -1.89
CA ALA A 87 -9.50 -8.47 -3.18
C ALA A 87 -10.13 -7.12 -3.58
N MET A 88 -10.67 -6.34 -2.61
CA MET A 88 -11.10 -4.96 -2.89
C MET A 88 -9.93 -4.08 -3.31
N LEU A 89 -8.82 -4.07 -2.56
CA LEU A 89 -7.64 -3.29 -2.89
C LEU A 89 -7.01 -3.70 -4.23
N GLY A 90 -7.10 -4.98 -4.60
CA GLY A 90 -6.57 -5.52 -5.86
C GLY A 90 -5.16 -6.05 -5.77
N THR A 91 -4.52 -5.91 -4.64
CA THR A 91 -3.22 -6.51 -4.33
C THR A 91 -3.16 -6.97 -2.89
N ARG A 92 -2.32 -7.97 -2.64
CA ARG A 92 -1.93 -8.44 -1.31
C ARG A 92 -0.42 -8.32 -1.20
N PHE A 93 0.06 -7.61 -0.19
CA PHE A 93 1.47 -7.58 0.14
C PHE A 93 1.95 -8.98 0.52
N VAL A 94 3.12 -9.37 0.03
CA VAL A 94 3.76 -10.67 0.31
C VAL A 94 5.06 -10.44 1.06
N THR A 95 5.93 -9.61 0.51
CA THR A 95 7.24 -9.29 1.08
C THR A 95 7.82 -8.05 0.40
N HIS A 96 8.96 -7.59 0.85
CA HIS A 96 9.82 -6.63 0.15
C HIS A 96 11.30 -6.95 0.42
N PRO A 97 12.22 -6.73 -0.53
CA PRO A 97 13.64 -6.69 -0.23
C PRO A 97 13.96 -5.45 0.63
N PRO A 98 15.18 -5.35 1.18
CA PRO A 98 15.61 -4.13 1.86
C PRO A 98 15.37 -2.88 0.99
N ILE A 99 15.15 -1.73 1.66
CA ILE A 99 15.08 -0.43 0.99
C ILE A 99 16.25 -0.28 0.03
N GLN A 100 15.97 0.06 -1.21
CA GLN A 100 16.95 0.16 -2.28
C GLN A 100 16.47 1.10 -3.38
N GLU A 101 17.39 1.50 -4.23
CA GLU A 101 17.09 2.25 -5.45
C GLU A 101 16.52 1.32 -6.53
N PHE A 102 15.44 1.76 -7.19
CA PHE A 102 14.85 1.09 -8.34
C PHE A 102 14.17 2.08 -9.28
N GLU A 103 14.04 1.65 -10.54
CA GLU A 103 13.35 2.43 -11.58
C GLU A 103 11.85 2.23 -11.51
N VAL A 104 11.10 3.29 -11.71
CA VAL A 104 9.64 3.33 -11.84
C VAL A 104 9.30 3.79 -13.25
N THR A 105 8.60 2.94 -13.99
CA THR A 105 8.23 3.17 -15.39
C THR A 105 6.78 3.57 -15.52
N VAL A 106 6.51 4.58 -16.33
CA VAL A 106 5.15 5.02 -16.70
C VAL A 106 4.60 4.10 -17.79
N THR A 107 3.54 3.34 -17.46
CA THR A 107 2.95 2.37 -18.41
C THR A 107 1.92 2.99 -19.34
N GLN A 108 1.29 4.11 -18.94
CA GLN A 108 0.21 4.77 -19.66
C GLN A 108 0.43 6.29 -19.68
N PRO A 109 1.38 6.81 -20.47
CA PRO A 109 1.74 8.24 -20.48
C PRO A 109 0.58 9.16 -20.91
N ASP A 110 -0.38 8.63 -21.68
CA ASP A 110 -1.57 9.37 -22.12
C ASP A 110 -2.70 9.41 -21.07
N HIS A 111 -2.57 8.67 -19.97
CA HIS A 111 -3.55 8.69 -18.90
C HIS A 111 -3.52 10.03 -18.16
N PRO A 112 -4.67 10.68 -17.84
CA PRO A 112 -4.68 12.01 -17.21
C PRO A 112 -3.86 12.10 -15.91
N LEU A 113 -3.80 11.04 -15.12
CA LEU A 113 -2.98 10.99 -13.90
C LEU A 113 -1.48 10.95 -14.20
N MET A 114 -1.08 10.54 -15.40
CA MET A 114 0.32 10.38 -15.80
C MET A 114 0.82 11.48 -16.75
N ALA A 115 -0.04 12.39 -17.21
CA ALA A 115 0.33 13.41 -18.18
C ALA A 115 1.56 14.21 -17.74
N GLY A 116 2.68 14.11 -18.49
CA GLY A 116 3.95 14.79 -18.18
C GLY A 116 4.78 14.17 -17.05
N ILE A 117 4.35 13.06 -16.46
CA ILE A 117 5.23 12.24 -15.62
C ILE A 117 6.11 11.39 -16.54
N GLU A 118 7.39 11.44 -16.31
CA GLU A 118 8.39 10.60 -17.00
C GLU A 118 8.82 9.46 -16.07
N ASP A 119 9.51 8.45 -16.61
CA ASP A 119 10.15 7.42 -15.83
C ASP A 119 11.13 8.05 -14.82
N PHE A 120 11.19 7.51 -13.62
CA PHE A 120 12.03 8.05 -12.56
C PHE A 120 12.64 6.95 -11.70
N THR A 121 13.66 7.30 -10.94
CA THR A 121 14.29 6.42 -9.95
C THR A 121 13.92 6.89 -8.56
N THR A 122 13.67 5.94 -7.67
CA THR A 122 13.41 6.19 -6.25
C THR A 122 14.18 5.21 -5.37
N GLU A 123 14.52 5.64 -4.16
CA GLU A 123 14.90 4.74 -3.08
C GLU A 123 13.67 4.54 -2.19
N ASP A 124 13.15 3.30 -2.14
CA ASP A 124 11.94 2.96 -1.38
C ASP A 124 11.92 1.47 -1.02
N GLU A 125 10.87 1.01 -0.35
CA GLU A 125 10.56 -0.41 -0.16
C GLU A 125 9.94 -0.98 -1.44
N PRO A 126 10.66 -1.84 -2.19
CA PRO A 126 10.10 -2.43 -3.42
C PRO A 126 9.11 -3.54 -3.08
N TYR A 127 7.84 -3.19 -2.97
CA TYR A 127 6.77 -4.13 -2.60
C TYR A 127 6.58 -5.25 -3.62
N CYS A 128 6.63 -6.47 -3.13
CA CYS A 128 6.26 -7.69 -3.86
C CYS A 128 4.85 -8.08 -3.45
N CYS A 129 3.92 -8.00 -4.39
CA CYS A 129 2.51 -8.25 -4.13
C CYS A 129 1.94 -9.32 -5.06
N ASP A 130 1.00 -10.10 -4.55
CA ASP A 130 0.06 -10.80 -5.41
C ASP A 130 -0.94 -9.82 -6.00
N VAL A 131 -1.22 -9.94 -7.28
CA VAL A 131 -2.27 -9.17 -7.96
C VAL A 131 -3.57 -9.97 -7.92
N LEU A 132 -4.62 -9.35 -7.37
CA LEU A 132 -5.92 -9.97 -7.12
C LEU A 132 -7.01 -9.35 -8.01
N GLY A 133 -7.20 -9.96 -9.16
CA GLY A 133 -8.17 -9.51 -10.17
C GLY A 133 -7.63 -8.41 -11.08
N ASP A 134 -8.54 -7.72 -11.77
CA ASP A 134 -8.18 -6.73 -12.77
C ASP A 134 -7.79 -5.40 -12.12
N ILE A 135 -6.59 -4.93 -12.41
CA ILE A 135 -6.08 -3.61 -12.05
C ILE A 135 -5.55 -2.90 -13.31
N ASN A 136 -5.71 -1.59 -13.36
CA ASN A 136 -5.17 -0.77 -14.43
C ASN A 136 -3.87 -0.11 -13.95
N ILE A 137 -2.73 -0.70 -14.31
CA ILE A 137 -1.41 -0.25 -13.86
C ILE A 137 -1.01 1.04 -14.59
N LEU A 138 -0.65 2.07 -13.83
CA LEU A 138 -0.18 3.36 -14.31
C LEU A 138 1.34 3.52 -14.14
N LEU A 139 1.88 3.00 -13.04
CA LEU A 139 3.32 2.92 -12.77
C LEU A 139 3.69 1.50 -12.41
N GLU A 140 4.80 1.03 -12.93
CA GLU A 140 5.35 -0.29 -12.62
C GLU A 140 6.85 -0.22 -12.32
N SER A 141 7.34 -1.23 -11.65
CA SER A 141 8.78 -1.46 -11.47
C SER A 141 9.14 -2.91 -11.76
N ARG A 142 10.40 -3.12 -12.10
CA ARG A 142 10.97 -4.43 -12.31
C ARG A 142 12.22 -4.55 -11.45
N TYR A 143 12.18 -5.39 -10.46
CA TYR A 143 13.35 -5.69 -9.64
C TYR A 143 13.54 -7.20 -9.51
N SER A 144 14.82 -7.58 -9.39
CA SER A 144 15.23 -8.97 -9.30
C SER A 144 15.01 -9.49 -7.88
N SER A 145 14.64 -10.76 -7.78
CA SER A 145 14.62 -11.49 -6.50
C SER A 145 15.99 -11.92 -6.01
N GLU A 146 17.06 -11.68 -6.78
CA GLU A 146 18.41 -12.15 -6.40
C GLU A 146 18.86 -11.62 -5.05
N ASN A 147 18.31 -10.48 -4.62
CA ASN A 147 18.56 -9.87 -3.31
C ASN A 147 17.46 -10.14 -2.27
N MET A 148 16.48 -10.95 -2.60
CA MET A 148 15.37 -11.30 -1.70
C MET A 148 15.76 -12.54 -0.90
N SER A 149 16.21 -12.36 0.33
CA SER A 149 16.63 -13.46 1.20
C SER A 149 15.48 -14.32 1.72
N GLU A 150 14.22 -13.86 1.59
CA GLU A 150 13.05 -14.48 2.24
C GLU A 150 11.78 -14.38 1.39
N LEU A 151 11.82 -15.02 0.20
CA LEU A 151 10.57 -15.25 -0.52
C LEU A 151 9.79 -16.37 0.18
N PRO A 152 8.48 -16.22 0.38
CA PRO A 152 7.65 -17.32 0.87
C PRO A 152 7.79 -18.55 -0.02
N ASP A 153 7.82 -19.73 0.59
CA ASP A 153 7.87 -21.01 -0.11
C ASP A 153 6.77 -21.07 -1.18
N GLY A 154 7.16 -21.30 -2.44
CA GLY A 154 6.23 -21.41 -3.55
C GLY A 154 5.82 -20.08 -4.21
N TRP A 155 6.35 -18.94 -3.80
CA TRP A 155 6.19 -17.69 -4.53
C TRP A 155 7.15 -17.68 -5.73
N ASP A 156 6.63 -17.97 -6.91
CA ASP A 156 7.43 -18.43 -8.06
C ASP A 156 7.73 -17.37 -9.12
N ASN A 157 7.61 -16.08 -8.80
CA ASN A 157 7.87 -15.07 -9.82
C ASN A 157 8.71 -13.88 -9.35
N PRO A 158 10.01 -14.11 -9.24
CA PRO A 158 10.98 -13.10 -8.82
C PRO A 158 11.17 -11.93 -9.80
N ASN A 159 10.79 -12.10 -11.06
CA ASN A 159 10.93 -11.08 -12.10
C ASN A 159 9.58 -10.47 -12.53
N ARG A 160 8.58 -10.49 -11.66
CA ARG A 160 7.28 -9.89 -11.96
C ARG A 160 7.40 -8.39 -12.17
N VAL A 161 6.53 -7.90 -13.02
CA VAL A 161 6.11 -6.52 -13.01
C VAL A 161 5.41 -6.25 -11.68
N HIS A 162 5.93 -5.30 -10.92
CA HIS A 162 5.38 -4.90 -9.64
C HIS A 162 4.65 -3.57 -9.83
N PRO A 163 3.31 -3.52 -9.63
CA PRO A 163 2.58 -2.26 -9.73
C PRO A 163 3.07 -1.29 -8.65
N GLN A 164 3.31 -0.03 -9.05
CA GLN A 164 3.66 1.05 -8.13
C GLN A 164 2.53 2.07 -8.00
N MET A 165 1.71 2.21 -9.04
CA MET A 165 0.45 2.95 -9.00
C MET A 165 -0.55 2.31 -9.95
N TYR A 166 -1.79 2.16 -9.49
CA TYR A 166 -2.85 1.56 -10.30
C TYR A 166 -4.24 2.05 -9.89
N LEU A 167 -5.19 1.85 -10.79
CA LEU A 167 -6.62 2.03 -10.57
C LEU A 167 -7.33 0.67 -10.52
N LYS A 168 -8.31 0.55 -9.65
CA LYS A 168 -9.19 -0.61 -9.55
C LYS A 168 -10.64 -0.20 -9.35
N LYS A 169 -11.53 -0.66 -10.21
CA LYS A 169 -12.98 -0.47 -10.07
C LYS A 169 -13.58 -1.48 -9.11
N VAL A 170 -14.44 -1.00 -8.21
CA VAL A 170 -15.21 -1.83 -7.29
C VAL A 170 -16.62 -1.27 -7.21
N GLY A 171 -17.60 -2.00 -7.77
CA GLY A 171 -18.98 -1.49 -7.87
C GLY A 171 -19.05 -0.21 -8.68
N GLY A 172 -19.66 0.84 -8.11
CA GLY A 172 -19.73 2.17 -8.70
C GLY A 172 -18.53 3.08 -8.40
N GLY A 173 -17.68 2.65 -7.47
CA GLY A 173 -16.50 3.39 -7.01
C GLY A 173 -15.19 2.91 -7.62
N GLU A 174 -14.13 3.54 -7.17
CA GLU A 174 -12.80 3.25 -7.69
C GLU A 174 -11.72 3.51 -6.64
N ILE A 175 -10.72 2.67 -6.63
CA ILE A 175 -9.52 2.78 -5.80
C ILE A 175 -8.38 3.26 -6.68
N LEU A 176 -7.67 4.31 -6.25
CA LEU A 176 -6.34 4.65 -6.72
C LEU A 176 -5.35 4.21 -5.66
N TYR A 177 -4.39 3.38 -6.03
CA TYR A 177 -3.36 2.92 -5.11
C TYR A 177 -2.00 3.43 -5.56
N LEU A 178 -1.26 4.09 -4.66
CA LEU A 178 0.14 4.47 -4.81
C LEU A 178 0.96 3.71 -3.77
N MET A 179 1.76 2.74 -4.22
CA MET A 179 2.51 1.83 -3.36
C MET A 179 3.82 2.41 -2.80
N LEU A 180 4.34 3.44 -3.45
CA LEU A 180 5.52 4.18 -2.99
C LEU A 180 5.24 4.95 -1.70
N GLY A 181 6.30 5.37 -1.03
CA GLY A 181 6.23 6.32 0.07
C GLY A 181 6.44 5.70 1.44
N HIS A 182 7.29 4.67 1.55
CA HIS A 182 7.69 4.18 2.86
C HIS A 182 8.24 5.31 3.74
N SER A 183 7.79 5.33 4.98
CA SER A 183 8.35 6.19 6.03
C SER A 183 8.24 5.48 7.35
N CYS A 184 9.33 5.43 8.09
CA CYS A 184 9.34 4.90 9.44
C CYS A 184 10.26 5.72 10.34
N GLY A 185 10.14 5.52 11.65
CA GLY A 185 10.94 6.18 12.65
C GLY A 185 10.76 5.55 14.02
N GLN A 186 11.34 6.18 15.03
CA GLN A 186 11.40 5.65 16.40
C GLN A 186 10.03 5.35 17.05
N PHE A 187 8.93 5.81 16.48
CA PHE A 187 7.59 5.57 17.02
C PHE A 187 6.86 4.40 16.36
N ASP A 188 7.46 3.84 15.30
CA ASP A 188 6.91 2.69 14.58
C ASP A 188 7.39 1.39 15.21
N MET A 189 6.56 0.33 15.17
CA MET A 189 6.88 -1.04 15.61
C MET A 189 7.71 -1.12 16.92
N GLN A 190 7.23 -0.45 17.95
CA GLN A 190 7.89 -0.43 19.25
C GLN A 190 7.92 -1.83 19.92
N PRO A 191 9.00 -2.23 20.58
CA PRO A 191 10.24 -1.46 20.88
C PRO A 191 11.34 -1.63 19.79
N ILE A 192 11.07 -2.35 18.70
CA ILE A 192 12.07 -2.74 17.71
C ILE A 192 12.74 -1.50 17.08
N MET A 193 11.94 -0.44 16.83
CA MET A 193 12.36 0.77 16.12
C MET A 193 12.78 1.93 17.04
N GLU A 194 12.95 1.70 18.34
CA GLU A 194 13.25 2.75 19.33
C GLU A 194 14.47 3.62 19.00
N GLN A 195 15.45 3.09 18.28
CA GLN A 195 16.68 3.77 17.89
C GLN A 195 16.82 3.97 16.39
N CYS A 196 15.75 3.80 15.63
CA CYS A 196 15.78 3.97 14.20
C CYS A 196 15.79 5.46 13.83
N ASP A 197 16.66 5.82 12.91
CA ASP A 197 16.60 7.13 12.25
C ASP A 197 15.32 7.24 11.42
N VAL A 198 14.83 8.46 11.24
CA VAL A 198 13.65 8.69 10.40
C VAL A 198 13.99 8.41 8.93
N VAL A 199 13.34 7.41 8.35
CA VAL A 199 13.42 7.07 6.93
C VAL A 199 12.25 7.74 6.22
N LYS A 200 12.51 8.33 5.04
CA LYS A 200 11.52 9.08 4.25
C LYS A 200 11.67 8.81 2.76
N CYS A 201 11.80 7.61 2.37
CA CYS A 201 12.01 7.13 1.00
C CYS A 201 11.54 8.09 -0.13
N SER A 202 10.54 7.76 -0.90
CA SER A 202 10.01 8.60 -1.99
C SER A 202 9.55 10.00 -1.56
N TRP A 203 9.34 10.25 -0.27
CA TRP A 203 8.98 11.58 0.27
C TRP A 203 10.04 12.66 0.02
N GLY A 204 11.26 12.29 -0.40
CA GLY A 204 12.30 13.22 -0.83
C GLY A 204 12.15 13.70 -2.28
N LEU A 205 11.26 13.11 -3.09
CA LEU A 205 11.16 13.33 -4.53
C LEU A 205 10.02 14.28 -4.90
N PRO A 206 10.27 15.32 -5.75
CA PRO A 206 9.20 16.18 -6.25
C PRO A 206 8.09 15.43 -6.99
N VAL A 207 8.43 14.41 -7.79
CA VAL A 207 7.45 13.59 -8.52
C VAL A 207 6.50 12.87 -7.59
N TYR A 208 6.95 12.44 -6.41
CA TYR A 208 6.08 11.80 -5.43
C TYR A 208 4.98 12.75 -4.93
N TYR A 209 5.32 14.01 -4.65
CA TYR A 209 4.32 15.02 -4.27
C TYR A 209 3.36 15.34 -5.41
N GLU A 210 3.83 15.33 -6.65
CA GLU A 210 2.97 15.50 -7.82
C GLU A 210 1.97 14.33 -7.94
N LEU A 211 2.41 13.09 -7.72
CA LEU A 211 1.53 11.92 -7.69
C LEU A 211 0.49 12.01 -6.56
N LEU A 212 0.89 12.47 -5.37
CA LEU A 212 -0.05 12.71 -4.27
C LEU A 212 -1.09 13.79 -4.62
N GLU A 213 -0.67 14.92 -5.17
CA GLU A 213 -1.57 16.00 -5.58
C GLU A 213 -2.57 15.54 -6.64
N ARG A 214 -2.11 14.77 -7.62
CA ARG A 214 -2.96 14.19 -8.66
C ARG A 214 -3.95 13.17 -8.09
N GLY A 215 -3.51 12.34 -7.14
CA GLY A 215 -4.38 11.39 -6.44
C GLY A 215 -5.48 12.10 -5.63
N LEU A 216 -5.13 13.16 -4.92
CA LEU A 216 -6.09 14.00 -4.19
C LEU A 216 -7.08 14.67 -5.17
N SER A 217 -6.57 15.26 -6.23
CA SER A 217 -7.40 15.93 -7.25
C SER A 217 -8.32 14.95 -7.95
N TRP A 218 -7.85 13.74 -8.28
CA TRP A 218 -8.67 12.66 -8.81
C TRP A 218 -9.81 12.30 -7.86
N GLY A 219 -9.51 12.13 -6.56
CA GLY A 219 -10.51 11.77 -5.56
C GLY A 219 -11.60 12.82 -5.41
N ILE A 220 -11.26 14.10 -5.46
CA ILE A 220 -12.19 15.23 -5.28
C ILE A 220 -12.98 15.53 -6.56
N ALA A 221 -12.38 15.43 -7.75
CA ALA A 221 -13.01 15.77 -9.03
C ALA A 221 -14.26 14.93 -9.34
N ALA A 222 -14.34 13.72 -8.83
CA ALA A 222 -15.49 12.83 -9.00
C ALA A 222 -16.80 13.37 -8.37
N GLN A 223 -16.68 14.38 -7.50
CA GLN A 223 -17.79 14.93 -6.73
C GLN A 223 -18.48 16.14 -7.41
N VAL A 224 -17.98 16.61 -8.55
CA VAL A 224 -18.61 17.72 -9.27
C VAL A 224 -19.65 17.15 -10.23
N PRO A 225 -20.96 17.27 -9.93
CA PRO A 225 -21.99 16.82 -10.86
C PRO A 225 -21.94 17.69 -12.13
N GLY A 226 -21.56 17.09 -13.24
CA GLY A 226 -21.70 17.70 -14.56
C GLY A 226 -20.45 18.30 -15.19
N SER A 227 -19.24 17.76 -14.91
CA SER A 227 -18.04 18.02 -15.73
C SER A 227 -17.88 16.99 -16.83
#